data_2bfeda740aed3e516d92994938913d19
#
_entry.id   2bfeda740aed3e516d92994938913d19
#
_cell.length_a   1.000
_cell.length_b   1.000
_cell.length_c   1.000
_cell.angle_alpha   90.00
_cell.angle_beta   90.00
_cell.angle_gamma   90.00
#
_symmetry.space_group_name_H-M   'P 1'
#
loop_
_entity.id
_entity.type
_entity.pdbx_description
1 polymer ?
#
loop_
_entity_poly.entity_id
_entity_poly.type
_entity_poly.pdbx_seq_one_letter_code
_entity_poly.pdbx_strand_id
1 'polypeptide(L)'
;MKQAKVLTDKELNKVLDVISLYTHAERNRAMVLLTHLCGLRVCELANLRVSDVVSENGEIRDLLYLDATQTKGSEVRRVFVGKRAKSALKRYLQSNTSVLQRTFLFNTQKSKRFNTNALTQLIKRLYERSGIRGASSHSGRRSFITNLANK
;
A
#
# COMPACT_ATOMS: atom_id res chain seq x y z
N MET A 1 6.97 22.45 -9.41
CA MET A 1 6.33 21.51 -8.46
C MET A 1 7.40 20.78 -7.66
N LYS A 2 7.21 20.72 -6.37
CA LYS A 2 8.10 19.94 -5.51
C LYS A 2 7.80 18.46 -5.74
N GLN A 3 8.85 17.68 -5.97
CA GLN A 3 8.74 16.24 -6.01
C GLN A 3 8.50 15.69 -4.60
N ALA A 4 7.77 14.57 -4.52
CA ALA A 4 7.56 13.89 -3.26
C ALA A 4 8.89 13.41 -2.68
N LYS A 5 9.00 13.48 -1.35
CA LYS A 5 10.19 13.03 -0.63
C LYS A 5 10.43 11.54 -0.83
N VAL A 6 11.69 11.16 -1.03
CA VAL A 6 12.16 9.77 -0.91
C VAL A 6 12.48 9.54 0.57
N LEU A 7 11.88 8.53 1.17
CA LEU A 7 12.12 8.21 2.59
C LEU A 7 13.36 7.33 2.74
N THR A 8 14.14 7.61 3.78
CA THR A 8 15.17 6.67 4.24
C THR A 8 14.51 5.50 4.96
N ASP A 9 15.25 4.40 5.14
CA ASP A 9 14.76 3.26 5.92
C ASP A 9 14.39 3.66 7.34
N LYS A 10 15.17 4.54 7.96
CA LYS A 10 14.90 5.06 9.30
C LYS A 10 13.59 5.84 9.33
N GLU A 11 13.34 6.68 8.33
CA GLU A 11 12.09 7.43 8.22
C GLU A 11 10.89 6.51 8.00
N LEU A 12 11.03 5.51 7.13
CA LEU A 12 9.97 4.52 6.92
C LEU A 12 9.66 3.77 8.22
N ASN A 13 10.68 3.32 8.93
CA ASN A 13 10.48 2.64 10.22
C ASN A 13 9.75 3.54 11.23
N LYS A 14 10.07 4.83 11.27
CA LYS A 14 9.36 5.79 12.11
C LYS A 14 7.88 5.89 11.75
N VAL A 15 7.57 5.93 10.46
CA VAL A 15 6.17 5.95 9.99
C VAL A 15 5.44 4.69 10.45
N LEU A 16 6.05 3.52 10.29
CA LEU A 16 5.45 2.25 10.70
C LEU A 16 5.23 2.19 12.21
N ASP A 17 6.17 2.70 13.01
CA ASP A 17 6.04 2.75 14.46
C ASP A 17 4.85 3.64 14.87
N VAL A 18 4.71 4.80 14.24
CA VAL A 18 3.59 5.70 14.52
C VAL A 18 2.26 5.06 14.09
N ILE A 19 2.21 4.41 12.93
CA ILE A 19 1.02 3.68 12.47
C ILE A 19 0.57 2.66 13.51
N SER A 20 1.51 1.96 14.15
CA SER A 20 1.19 0.92 15.13
C SER A 20 0.45 1.45 16.38
N LEU A 21 0.48 2.75 16.64
CA LEU A 21 -0.14 3.38 17.79
C LEU A 21 -1.62 3.76 17.58
N TYR A 22 -2.13 3.64 16.36
CA TYR A 22 -3.45 4.12 16.01
C TYR A 22 -4.35 3.00 15.47
N THR A 23 -5.63 3.31 15.32
CA THR A 23 -6.61 2.36 14.75
C THR A 23 -6.24 1.99 13.32
N HIS A 24 -6.68 0.82 12.89
CA HIS A 24 -6.40 0.26 11.56
C HIS A 24 -4.90 0.11 11.26
N ALA A 25 -4.11 -0.18 12.29
CA ALA A 25 -2.65 -0.26 12.18
C ALA A 25 -2.20 -1.26 11.10
N GLU A 26 -2.74 -2.47 11.10
CA GLU A 26 -2.33 -3.49 10.14
C GLU A 26 -2.72 -3.13 8.70
N ARG A 27 -3.90 -2.54 8.50
CA ARG A 27 -4.32 -2.03 7.20
C ARG A 27 -3.38 -0.93 6.70
N ASN A 28 -3.14 0.07 7.54
CA ASN A 28 -2.33 1.23 7.17
C ASN A 28 -0.88 0.83 6.94
N ARG A 29 -0.36 -0.09 7.75
CA ARG A 29 0.97 -0.65 7.57
C ARG A 29 1.10 -1.35 6.22
N ALA A 30 0.14 -2.20 5.87
CA ALA A 30 0.16 -2.92 4.60
C ALA A 30 0.11 -1.94 3.42
N MET A 31 -0.75 -0.93 3.48
CA MET A 31 -0.86 0.08 2.43
C MET A 31 0.45 0.83 2.20
N VAL A 32 1.07 1.32 3.26
CA VAL A 32 2.33 2.06 3.16
C VAL A 32 3.44 1.16 2.62
N LEU A 33 3.55 -0.07 3.15
CA LEU A 33 4.58 -1.01 2.70
C LEU A 33 4.41 -1.42 1.23
N LEU A 34 3.18 -1.59 0.75
CA LEU A 34 2.94 -1.90 -0.66
C LEU A 34 3.41 -0.76 -1.58
N THR A 35 3.26 0.49 -1.17
CA THR A 35 3.76 1.61 -1.96
C THR A 35 5.30 1.64 -1.98
N HIS A 36 5.94 1.38 -0.84
CA HIS A 36 7.40 1.44 -0.71
C HIS A 36 8.13 0.19 -1.23
N LEU A 37 7.55 -0.99 -1.04
CA LEU A 37 8.22 -2.25 -1.37
C LEU A 37 7.81 -2.81 -2.73
N CYS A 38 6.62 -2.47 -3.21
CA CYS A 38 6.09 -2.96 -4.49
C CYS A 38 5.91 -1.86 -5.51
N GLY A 39 6.05 -0.60 -5.10
CA GLY A 39 5.93 0.55 -5.99
C GLY A 39 4.51 0.84 -6.46
N LEU A 40 3.49 0.38 -5.74
CA LEU A 40 2.11 0.65 -6.11
C LEU A 40 1.78 2.13 -6.00
N ARG A 41 1.06 2.63 -6.99
CA ARG A 41 0.46 3.97 -6.94
C ARG A 41 -0.83 3.93 -6.13
N VAL A 42 -1.24 5.09 -5.62
CA VAL A 42 -2.44 5.17 -4.77
C VAL A 42 -3.69 4.66 -5.50
N CYS A 43 -3.87 4.99 -6.78
CA CYS A 43 -5.01 4.49 -7.54
C CYS A 43 -4.98 2.97 -7.71
N GLU A 44 -3.80 2.38 -7.87
CA GLU A 44 -3.63 0.93 -7.94
C GLU A 44 -3.97 0.29 -6.59
N LEU A 45 -3.50 0.89 -5.50
CA LEU A 45 -3.79 0.44 -4.16
C LEU A 45 -5.29 0.46 -3.86
N ALA A 46 -5.97 1.55 -4.24
CA ALA A 46 -7.41 1.70 -4.05
C ALA A 46 -8.23 0.68 -4.86
N ASN A 47 -7.73 0.26 -6.00
CA ASN A 47 -8.41 -0.68 -6.90
C ASN A 47 -7.96 -2.13 -6.74
N LEU A 48 -7.09 -2.41 -5.76
CA LEU A 48 -6.56 -3.75 -5.53
C LEU A 48 -7.66 -4.65 -4.97
N ARG A 49 -7.87 -5.81 -5.60
CA ARG A 49 -8.88 -6.78 -5.18
C ARG A 49 -8.25 -7.87 -4.32
N VAL A 50 -9.06 -8.46 -3.46
CA VAL A 50 -8.64 -9.62 -2.67
C VAL A 50 -8.14 -10.74 -3.59
N SER A 51 -8.86 -10.99 -4.69
CA SER A 51 -8.49 -12.03 -5.67
C SER A 51 -7.17 -11.75 -6.39
N ASP A 52 -6.73 -10.48 -6.44
CA ASP A 52 -5.42 -10.14 -7.01
C ASP A 52 -4.28 -10.60 -6.10
N VAL A 53 -4.52 -10.64 -4.80
CA VAL A 53 -3.51 -10.85 -3.76
C VAL A 53 -3.53 -12.28 -3.21
N VAL A 54 -4.73 -12.83 -3.03
CA VAL A 54 -4.93 -14.15 -2.42
C VAL A 54 -5.33 -15.15 -3.49
N SER A 55 -4.57 -16.25 -3.59
CA SER A 55 -4.85 -17.33 -4.53
C SER A 55 -6.04 -18.18 -4.05
N GLU A 56 -6.51 -19.07 -4.93
CA GLU A 56 -7.62 -19.97 -4.62
C GLU A 56 -7.36 -20.87 -3.41
N ASN A 57 -6.09 -21.22 -3.17
CA ASN A 57 -5.69 -22.03 -2.00
C ASN A 57 -5.44 -21.20 -0.74
N GLY A 58 -5.74 -19.90 -0.77
CA GLY A 58 -5.62 -19.03 0.41
C GLY A 58 -4.24 -18.44 0.65
N GLU A 59 -3.29 -18.69 -0.24
CA GLU A 59 -1.93 -18.15 -0.11
C GLU A 59 -1.82 -16.77 -0.77
N ILE A 60 -0.89 -15.95 -0.26
CA ILE A 60 -0.60 -14.66 -0.88
C ILE A 60 0.29 -14.89 -2.09
N ARG A 61 -0.10 -14.29 -3.21
CA ARG A 61 0.61 -14.44 -4.48
C ARG A 61 1.97 -13.75 -4.45
N ASP A 62 2.93 -14.33 -5.17
CA ASP A 62 4.25 -13.72 -5.38
C ASP A 62 4.21 -12.60 -6.41
N LEU A 63 3.26 -12.67 -7.33
CA LEU A 63 3.15 -11.77 -8.46
C LEU A 63 1.70 -11.36 -8.64
N LEU A 64 1.47 -10.06 -8.67
CA LEU A 64 0.15 -9.49 -8.93
C LEU A 64 0.07 -9.09 -10.40
N TYR A 65 -1.08 -9.33 -11.00
CA TYR A 65 -1.40 -8.85 -12.35
C TYR A 65 -2.50 -7.83 -12.25
N LEU A 66 -2.16 -6.56 -12.47
CA LEU A 66 -3.13 -5.47 -12.46
C LEU A 66 -3.58 -5.20 -13.89
N ASP A 67 -4.89 -5.26 -14.11
CA ASP A 67 -5.44 -5.01 -15.44
C ASP A 67 -5.54 -3.51 -15.73
N ALA A 68 -5.89 -3.16 -16.95
CA ALA A 68 -5.94 -1.79 -17.43
C ALA A 68 -6.93 -0.91 -16.63
N THR A 69 -7.96 -1.50 -16.02
CA THR A 69 -8.95 -0.75 -15.23
C THR A 69 -8.42 -0.36 -13.85
N GLN A 70 -7.37 -1.02 -13.38
CA GLN A 70 -6.81 -0.82 -12.04
C GLN A 70 -5.62 0.13 -12.03
N THR A 71 -5.00 0.37 -13.18
CA THR A 71 -3.76 1.14 -13.27
C THR A 71 -3.99 2.55 -13.78
N LYS A 72 -3.05 3.43 -13.43
CA LYS A 72 -2.99 4.77 -14.00
C LYS A 72 -2.47 4.65 -15.44
N GLY A 73 -3.17 5.27 -16.38
CA GLY A 73 -2.79 5.23 -17.80
C GLY A 73 -3.26 3.99 -18.54
N SER A 74 -4.12 3.19 -17.93
CA SER A 74 -4.76 2.02 -18.54
C SER A 74 -3.78 0.96 -19.05
N GLU A 75 -2.64 0.79 -18.39
CA GLU A 75 -1.63 -0.22 -18.73
C GLU A 75 -1.79 -1.46 -17.85
N VAL A 76 -1.50 -2.63 -18.42
CA VAL A 76 -1.39 -3.87 -17.64
C VAL A 76 -0.04 -3.84 -16.90
N ARG A 77 -0.05 -4.12 -15.59
CA ARG A 77 1.18 -4.14 -14.77
C ARG A 77 1.35 -5.45 -14.05
N ARG A 78 2.60 -5.87 -13.96
CA ARG A 78 3.03 -6.95 -13.06
C ARG A 78 3.71 -6.32 -11.86
N VAL A 79 3.34 -6.79 -10.66
CA VAL A 79 3.90 -6.26 -9.41
C VAL A 79 4.40 -7.43 -8.58
N PHE A 80 5.70 -7.43 -8.30
CA PHE A 80 6.31 -8.48 -7.51
C PHE A 80 6.12 -8.21 -6.02
N VAL A 81 5.72 -9.26 -5.27
CA VAL A 81 5.47 -9.16 -3.82
C VAL A 81 6.53 -9.96 -3.08
N GLY A 82 7.49 -9.26 -2.47
CA GLY A 82 8.56 -9.88 -1.70
C GLY A 82 8.10 -10.30 -0.31
N LYS A 83 9.00 -10.90 0.45
CA LYS A 83 8.72 -11.49 1.78
C LYS A 83 8.12 -10.49 2.76
N ARG A 84 8.70 -9.29 2.83
CA ARG A 84 8.25 -8.27 3.80
C ARG A 84 6.83 -7.78 3.47
N ALA A 85 6.55 -7.58 2.20
CA ALA A 85 5.22 -7.18 1.75
C ALA A 85 4.20 -8.29 1.99
N LYS A 86 4.56 -9.54 1.71
CA LYS A 86 3.70 -10.70 2.03
C LYS A 86 3.38 -10.79 3.52
N SER A 87 4.38 -10.59 4.36
CA SER A 87 4.21 -10.62 5.82
C SER A 87 3.22 -9.56 6.27
N ALA A 88 3.32 -8.35 5.73
CA ALA A 88 2.41 -7.26 6.05
C ALA A 88 0.98 -7.56 5.61
N LEU A 89 0.81 -8.11 4.41
CA LEU A 89 -0.50 -8.53 3.89
C LEU A 89 -1.10 -9.65 4.74
N LYS A 90 -0.30 -10.62 5.11
CA LYS A 90 -0.74 -11.74 5.95
C LYS A 90 -1.23 -11.24 7.31
N ARG A 91 -0.48 -10.34 7.95
CA ARG A 91 -0.88 -9.74 9.23
C ARG A 91 -2.19 -8.97 9.10
N TYR A 92 -2.35 -8.21 8.03
CA TYR A 92 -3.59 -7.47 7.77
C TYR A 92 -4.78 -8.42 7.64
N LEU A 93 -4.66 -9.44 6.82
CA LEU A 93 -5.73 -10.42 6.59
C LEU A 93 -6.06 -11.23 7.84
N GLN A 94 -5.06 -11.53 8.67
CA GLN A 94 -5.28 -12.21 9.96
C GLN A 94 -5.95 -11.31 10.99
N SER A 95 -5.65 -10.02 10.96
CA SER A 95 -6.26 -9.05 11.89
C SER A 95 -7.70 -8.71 11.54
N ASN A 96 -8.08 -8.90 10.28
CA ASN A 96 -9.43 -8.61 9.80
C ASN A 96 -9.85 -9.62 8.74
N THR A 97 -10.24 -10.81 9.21
CA THR A 97 -10.58 -11.94 8.34
C THR A 97 -11.82 -11.66 7.46
N SER A 98 -12.68 -10.73 7.85
CA SER A 98 -13.84 -10.37 7.05
C SER A 98 -13.46 -9.78 5.67
N VAL A 99 -12.24 -9.27 5.53
CA VAL A 99 -11.72 -8.76 4.25
C VAL A 99 -11.74 -9.86 3.17
N LEU A 100 -11.48 -11.11 3.55
CA LEU A 100 -11.47 -12.23 2.61
C LEU A 100 -12.83 -12.46 1.93
N GLN A 101 -13.91 -11.93 2.51
CA GLN A 101 -15.27 -12.03 1.96
C GLN A 101 -15.61 -10.84 1.06
N ARG A 102 -14.70 -9.89 0.89
CA ARG A 102 -14.95 -8.65 0.16
C ARG A 102 -14.26 -8.66 -1.20
N THR A 103 -14.71 -7.77 -2.09
CA THR A 103 -14.10 -7.61 -3.41
C THR A 103 -12.77 -6.87 -3.31
N PHE A 104 -12.77 -5.71 -2.63
CA PHE A 104 -11.57 -4.87 -2.55
C PHE A 104 -10.78 -5.15 -1.27
N LEU A 105 -9.46 -5.17 -1.42
CA LEU A 105 -8.55 -5.50 -0.33
C LEU A 105 -8.59 -4.47 0.79
N PHE A 106 -8.62 -3.19 0.44
CA PHE A 106 -8.61 -2.10 1.42
C PHE A 106 -9.97 -1.42 1.49
N ASN A 107 -10.51 -1.32 2.70
CA ASN A 107 -11.86 -0.85 2.97
C ASN A 107 -11.81 0.25 4.02
N THR A 108 -12.79 1.17 3.94
CA THR A 108 -13.02 2.16 5.00
C THR A 108 -14.07 1.61 5.96
N GLN A 109 -14.29 2.28 7.08
CA GLN A 109 -15.38 1.94 7.99
C GLN A 109 -16.75 2.12 7.35
N LYS A 110 -16.87 3.07 6.41
CA LYS A 110 -18.16 3.45 5.80
C LYS A 110 -18.34 2.91 4.40
N SER A 111 -17.29 2.38 3.76
CA SER A 111 -17.33 2.01 2.35
C SER A 111 -16.59 0.73 2.09
N LYS A 112 -17.03 -0.02 1.09
CA LYS A 112 -16.42 -1.27 0.65
C LYS A 112 -15.06 -1.08 -0.02
N ARG A 113 -14.71 0.16 -0.38
CA ARG A 113 -13.41 0.50 -0.96
C ARG A 113 -13.07 1.95 -0.67
N PHE A 114 -11.76 2.24 -0.70
CA PHE A 114 -11.30 3.62 -0.73
C PHE A 114 -11.48 4.19 -2.13
N ASN A 115 -11.92 5.45 -2.25
CA ASN A 115 -11.67 6.17 -3.48
C ASN A 115 -10.22 6.72 -3.42
N THR A 116 -9.66 7.01 -4.59
CA THR A 116 -8.27 7.45 -4.70
C THR A 116 -7.99 8.72 -3.87
N ASN A 117 -8.91 9.66 -3.87
CA ASN A 117 -8.74 10.91 -3.13
C ASN A 117 -8.70 10.68 -1.62
N ALA A 118 -9.62 9.89 -1.09
CA ALA A 118 -9.66 9.56 0.34
C ALA A 118 -8.37 8.85 0.79
N LEU A 119 -7.87 7.94 -0.03
CA LEU A 119 -6.65 7.20 0.25
C LEU A 119 -5.42 8.13 0.19
N THR A 120 -5.38 9.04 -0.78
CA THR A 120 -4.33 10.05 -0.87
C THR A 120 -4.27 10.90 0.42
N GLN A 121 -5.43 11.33 0.92
CA GLN A 121 -5.51 12.13 2.13
C GLN A 121 -5.09 11.33 3.37
N LEU A 122 -5.49 10.07 3.46
CA LEU A 122 -5.09 9.21 4.58
C LEU A 122 -3.57 9.03 4.62
N ILE A 123 -2.95 8.70 3.51
CA ILE A 123 -1.49 8.48 3.45
C ILE A 123 -0.75 9.77 3.82
N LYS A 124 -1.21 10.92 3.31
CA LYS A 124 -0.64 12.21 3.66
C LYS A 124 -0.68 12.44 5.18
N ARG A 125 -1.83 12.16 5.82
CA ARG A 125 -1.96 12.31 7.28
C ARG A 125 -1.03 11.37 8.03
N LEU A 126 -0.79 10.16 7.54
CA LEU A 126 0.13 9.22 8.18
C LEU A 126 1.56 9.78 8.21
N TYR A 127 2.00 10.38 7.11
CA TYR A 127 3.32 11.01 7.06
C TYR A 127 3.40 12.26 7.95
N GLU A 128 2.38 13.09 7.92
CA GLU A 128 2.33 14.30 8.77
C GLU A 128 2.37 13.94 10.26
N ARG A 129 1.60 12.93 10.65
CA ARG A 129 1.55 12.43 12.03
C ARG A 129 2.91 11.88 12.48
N SER A 130 3.67 11.35 11.54
CA SER A 130 5.01 10.81 11.79
C SER A 130 6.10 11.89 11.77
N GLY A 131 5.75 13.13 11.45
CA GLY A 131 6.69 14.23 11.38
C GLY A 131 7.59 14.22 10.15
N ILE A 132 7.20 13.50 9.10
CA ILE A 132 7.98 13.43 7.86
C ILE A 132 7.53 14.56 6.93
N ARG A 133 8.37 15.56 6.78
CA ARG A 133 8.08 16.71 5.91
C ARG A 133 8.35 16.40 4.45
N GLY A 134 7.49 16.91 3.56
CA GLY A 134 7.65 16.74 2.12
C GLY A 134 7.20 15.41 1.57
N ALA A 135 6.74 14.50 2.43
CA ALA A 135 6.20 13.22 2.00
C ALA A 135 4.73 13.37 1.56
N SER A 136 4.35 12.60 0.57
CA SER A 136 2.99 12.58 0.03
C SER A 136 2.63 11.16 -0.41
N SER A 137 1.44 11.00 -1.00
CA SER A 137 1.01 9.72 -1.55
C SER A 137 1.94 9.15 -2.63
N HIS A 138 2.80 9.98 -3.21
CA HIS A 138 3.78 9.55 -4.23
C HIS A 138 5.12 9.11 -3.64
N SER A 139 5.35 9.32 -2.34
CA SER A 139 6.64 9.05 -1.70
C SER A 139 7.02 7.58 -1.72
N GLY A 140 6.05 6.69 -1.51
CA GLY A 140 6.30 5.24 -1.54
C GLY A 140 6.79 4.79 -2.91
N ARG A 141 6.05 5.11 -3.95
CA ARG A 141 6.42 4.78 -5.33
C ARG A 141 7.79 5.36 -5.69
N ARG A 142 8.03 6.61 -5.34
CA ARG A 142 9.30 7.28 -5.61
C ARG A 142 10.46 6.60 -4.87
N SER A 143 10.26 6.24 -3.60
CA SER A 143 11.26 5.52 -2.79
C SER A 143 11.57 4.16 -3.39
N PHE A 144 10.55 3.44 -3.85
CA PHE A 144 10.70 2.15 -4.51
C PHE A 144 11.58 2.27 -5.77
N ILE A 145 11.30 3.24 -6.63
CA ILE A 145 12.05 3.46 -7.87
C ILE A 145 13.51 3.83 -7.54
N THR A 146 13.72 4.71 -6.59
CA THR A 146 15.06 5.14 -6.16
C THR A 146 15.87 3.96 -5.62
N ASN A 147 15.26 3.11 -4.79
CA ASN A 147 15.93 1.95 -4.22
C ASN A 147 16.31 0.91 -5.30
N LEU A 148 15.47 0.74 -6.32
CA LEU A 148 15.79 -0.13 -7.45
C LEU A 148 17.01 0.40 -8.22
N ALA A 149 17.09 1.70 -8.43
CA ALA A 149 18.20 2.32 -9.17
C ALA A 149 19.53 2.23 -8.42
N ASN A 150 19.49 2.10 -7.09
CA ASN A 150 20.68 2.06 -6.25
C ASN A 150 21.17 0.64 -5.93
N LYS A 151 20.56 -0.38 -6.52
CA LYS A 151 20.98 -1.77 -6.34
C LYS A 151 21.98 -2.21 -7.40
#